data_ada2d4e4bb095911a94a445fcfd43b80
#
_entry.id   ada2d4e4bb095911a94a445fcfd43b80
#
_cell.length_a   1.000
_cell.length_b   1.000
_cell.length_c   1.000
_cell.angle_alpha   90.00
_cell.angle_beta   90.00
_cell.angle_gamma   90.00
#
_symmetry.space_group_name_H-M   'P 1'
#
loop_
_entity.id
_entity.type
_entity.pdbx_description
1 polymer ?
#
loop_
_entity_poly.entity_id
_entity_poly.type
_entity_poly.pdbx_seq_one_letter_code
_entity_poly.pdbx_strand_id
1 'polypeptide(L)'
;MNRRPYLVATAVVALLGLVCFTISPESSAQAKRVFGSFYTPLFSAQKTAQTTSDYLANQVVPRRTLLKENIELKRQNEILELKLGELSNLSHENRVLRQQLKIQPKPEWKPRLSRIVGRDPSNWWRSIQIDIGSSDGVKIDIPVMANGGLIGRIQETYQHRSRVALLGDPVCRISATIAETKESGVLSSNGGTIFDPTLAELLYLPVSTKARAGDKIYTSGFGEVFPRGIHIGKILALENTSGDLTTKASVKLATNPSLLNEVWVLMP
;
A
#
# COMPACT_ATOMS: atom_id res chain seq x y z
N MET A 1 -75.70 12.13 10.49
CA MET A 1 -74.33 12.71 10.39
C MET A 1 -74.31 14.05 11.03
N ASN A 2 -73.72 14.17 12.25
CA ASN A 2 -73.75 15.37 13.08
C ASN A 2 -72.84 16.45 12.49
N ARG A 3 -73.43 17.52 11.93
CA ARG A 3 -72.67 18.68 11.39
C ARG A 3 -72.28 19.69 12.48
N ARG A 4 -72.64 19.43 13.76
CA ARG A 4 -72.41 20.36 14.88
C ARG A 4 -70.93 20.62 15.25
N PRO A 5 -69.98 19.64 15.17
CA PRO A 5 -68.59 19.93 15.54
C PRO A 5 -67.88 20.84 14.48
N TYR A 6 -68.28 20.77 13.23
CA TYR A 6 -67.67 21.67 12.18
C TYR A 6 -68.12 23.09 12.29
N LEU A 7 -69.40 23.33 12.69
CA LEU A 7 -69.93 24.67 12.94
C LEU A 7 -69.24 25.38 14.12
N VAL A 8 -68.94 24.60 15.16
CA VAL A 8 -68.19 25.14 16.33
C VAL A 8 -66.73 25.43 15.93
N ALA A 9 -66.10 24.57 15.16
CA ALA A 9 -64.72 24.80 14.71
C ALA A 9 -64.63 26.04 13.74
N THR A 10 -65.57 26.20 12.83
CA THR A 10 -65.61 27.41 11.95
C THR A 10 -65.93 28.65 12.72
N ALA A 11 -66.81 28.62 13.73
CA ALA A 11 -67.09 29.75 14.61
C ALA A 11 -65.84 30.17 15.42
N VAL A 12 -65.07 29.22 15.96
CA VAL A 12 -63.82 29.51 16.69
C VAL A 12 -62.75 30.11 15.77
N VAL A 13 -62.58 29.59 14.53
CA VAL A 13 -61.65 30.13 13.56
C VAL A 13 -62.04 31.56 13.14
N ALA A 14 -63.36 31.80 12.92
CA ALA A 14 -63.87 33.12 12.58
C ALA A 14 -63.68 34.12 13.72
N LEU A 15 -63.90 33.70 14.96
CA LEU A 15 -63.70 34.52 16.18
C LEU A 15 -62.21 34.86 16.39
N LEU A 16 -61.31 33.91 16.16
CA LEU A 16 -59.87 34.13 16.19
C LEU A 16 -59.42 35.08 15.08
N GLY A 17 -59.97 34.98 13.87
CA GLY A 17 -59.72 35.93 12.76
C GLY A 17 -60.19 37.33 13.06
N LEU A 18 -61.34 37.46 13.73
CA LEU A 18 -61.89 38.75 14.11
C LEU A 18 -61.11 39.45 15.26
N VAL A 19 -60.61 38.67 16.18
CA VAL A 19 -59.68 39.16 17.23
C VAL A 19 -58.35 39.61 16.63
N CYS A 20 -57.82 38.89 15.63
CA CYS A 20 -56.60 39.31 14.91
C CYS A 20 -56.80 40.62 14.13
N PHE A 21 -58.01 40.87 13.63
CA PHE A 21 -58.30 42.08 12.84
C PHE A 21 -58.50 43.35 13.70
N THR A 22 -58.87 43.18 14.99
CA THR A 22 -59.10 44.30 15.93
C THR A 22 -57.88 44.77 16.70
N ILE A 23 -56.74 44.03 16.57
CA ILE A 23 -55.48 44.36 17.25
C ILE A 23 -54.73 45.43 16.46
N SER A 24 -54.56 46.62 17.05
CA SER A 24 -53.78 47.74 16.51
C SER A 24 -52.35 47.36 16.08
N PRO A 25 -51.79 47.98 15.05
CA PRO A 25 -50.49 47.63 14.49
C PRO A 25 -49.32 47.76 15.47
N GLU A 26 -49.46 48.50 16.55
CA GLU A 26 -48.38 48.63 17.58
C GLU A 26 -48.26 47.45 18.52
N SER A 27 -49.32 46.69 18.74
CA SER A 27 -49.27 45.47 19.61
C SER A 27 -48.86 44.22 18.86
N SER A 28 -48.84 44.22 17.52
CA SER A 28 -48.45 43.09 16.67
C SER A 28 -46.95 42.80 16.71
N ALA A 29 -46.12 43.83 17.05
CA ALA A 29 -44.68 43.66 17.14
C ALA A 29 -44.23 42.93 18.43
N GLN A 30 -45.00 43.05 19.50
CA GLN A 30 -44.71 42.30 20.76
C GLN A 30 -45.22 40.86 20.70
N ALA A 31 -46.39 40.64 20.10
CA ALA A 31 -46.89 39.27 19.86
C ALA A 31 -45.97 38.44 18.98
N LYS A 32 -45.41 39.03 17.91
CA LYS A 32 -44.44 38.32 17.01
C LYS A 32 -43.15 37.93 17.73
N ARG A 33 -42.70 38.72 18.72
CA ARG A 33 -41.48 38.34 19.49
C ARG A 33 -41.75 37.19 20.48
N VAL A 34 -42.93 37.11 21.05
CA VAL A 34 -43.28 36.02 21.97
C VAL A 34 -43.57 34.72 21.23
N PHE A 35 -44.27 34.77 20.10
CA PHE A 35 -44.51 33.58 19.29
C PHE A 35 -43.25 33.08 18.54
N GLY A 36 -42.36 33.99 18.13
CA GLY A 36 -41.08 33.61 17.45
C GLY A 36 -40.15 32.87 18.37
N SER A 37 -40.15 33.16 19.68
CA SER A 37 -39.27 32.44 20.65
C SER A 37 -39.73 31.04 21.01
N PHE A 38 -41.02 30.72 20.81
CA PHE A 38 -41.57 29.38 21.07
C PHE A 38 -41.30 28.39 19.95
N TYR A 39 -41.12 28.86 18.72
CA TYR A 39 -40.88 28.00 17.54
C TYR A 39 -39.39 27.72 17.26
N THR A 40 -38.46 28.51 17.76
CA THR A 40 -37.02 28.32 17.58
C THR A 40 -36.45 27.03 18.18
N PRO A 41 -36.89 26.53 19.37
CA PRO A 41 -36.33 25.28 19.88
C PRO A 41 -36.78 24.03 19.12
N LEU A 42 -37.92 24.07 18.38
CA LEU A 42 -38.39 22.90 17.65
C LEU A 42 -37.61 22.62 16.34
N PHE A 43 -37.14 23.67 15.67
CA PHE A 43 -36.33 23.52 14.45
C PHE A 43 -34.87 23.22 14.75
N SER A 44 -34.31 23.66 15.87
CA SER A 44 -32.95 23.31 16.25
C SER A 44 -32.81 21.87 16.74
N ALA A 45 -33.83 21.31 17.39
CA ALA A 45 -33.84 19.92 17.82
C ALA A 45 -33.89 18.94 16.65
N GLN A 46 -34.53 19.32 15.54
CA GLN A 46 -34.63 18.44 14.36
C GLN A 46 -33.33 18.38 13.56
N LYS A 47 -32.56 19.48 13.48
CA LYS A 47 -31.23 19.50 12.84
C LYS A 47 -30.18 18.76 13.68
N THR A 48 -30.21 18.88 14.99
CA THR A 48 -29.24 18.22 15.88
C THR A 48 -29.49 16.71 15.95
N ALA A 49 -30.74 16.24 15.86
CA ALA A 49 -31.05 14.81 15.85
C ALA A 49 -30.61 14.12 14.55
N GLN A 50 -30.69 14.79 13.42
CA GLN A 50 -30.22 14.21 12.13
C GLN A 50 -28.70 14.14 12.03
N THR A 51 -27.98 15.19 12.45
CA THR A 51 -26.50 15.16 12.44
C THR A 51 -25.92 14.18 13.44
N THR A 52 -26.56 13.99 14.61
CA THR A 52 -26.08 13.02 15.60
C THR A 52 -26.39 11.58 15.20
N SER A 53 -27.50 11.32 14.51
CA SER A 53 -27.82 9.98 14.01
C SER A 53 -26.91 9.56 12.86
N ASP A 54 -26.53 10.47 11.98
CA ASP A 54 -25.60 10.20 10.87
C ASP A 54 -24.16 9.98 11.36
N TYR A 55 -23.73 10.72 12.39
CA TYR A 55 -22.42 10.48 13.04
C TYR A 55 -22.36 9.15 13.78
N LEU A 56 -23.43 8.75 14.45
CA LEU A 56 -23.50 7.46 15.15
C LEU A 56 -23.70 6.29 14.18
N ALA A 57 -24.45 6.47 13.10
CA ALA A 57 -24.66 5.43 12.10
C ALA A 57 -23.38 5.12 11.31
N ASN A 58 -22.53 6.12 11.06
CA ASN A 58 -21.25 5.93 10.35
C ASN A 58 -20.11 5.42 11.25
N GLN A 59 -20.23 5.50 12.56
CA GLN A 59 -19.22 4.97 13.50
C GLN A 59 -19.54 3.60 14.08
N VAL A 60 -20.79 3.15 13.98
CA VAL A 60 -21.17 1.83 14.46
C VAL A 60 -21.04 0.83 13.31
N VAL A 61 -19.84 0.31 13.12
CA VAL A 61 -19.68 -0.89 12.29
C VAL A 61 -20.58 -1.98 12.89
N PRO A 62 -21.55 -2.52 12.14
CA PRO A 62 -22.48 -3.50 12.69
C PRO A 62 -21.69 -4.67 13.31
N ARG A 63 -21.99 -5.02 14.55
CA ARG A 63 -21.32 -6.12 15.25
C ARG A 63 -21.24 -7.42 14.41
N ARG A 64 -22.23 -7.62 13.53
CA ARG A 64 -22.24 -8.73 12.57
C ARG A 64 -21.13 -8.65 11.53
N THR A 65 -20.73 -7.45 11.09
CA THR A 65 -19.63 -7.26 10.15
C THR A 65 -18.29 -7.55 10.83
N LEU A 66 -18.07 -7.02 12.05
CA LEU A 66 -16.88 -7.31 12.85
C LEU A 66 -16.76 -8.80 13.20
N LEU A 67 -17.87 -9.47 13.50
CA LEU A 67 -17.85 -10.93 13.74
C LEU A 67 -17.48 -11.70 12.47
N LYS A 68 -18.02 -11.35 11.32
CA LYS A 68 -17.65 -11.97 10.04
C LYS A 68 -16.18 -11.75 9.69
N GLU A 69 -15.70 -10.51 9.85
CA GLU A 69 -14.30 -10.18 9.63
C GLU A 69 -13.37 -10.94 10.60
N ASN A 70 -13.76 -11.05 11.87
CA ASN A 70 -12.97 -11.81 12.86
C ASN A 70 -12.90 -13.30 12.50
N ILE A 71 -14.03 -13.89 12.05
CA ILE A 71 -14.05 -15.29 11.59
C ILE A 71 -13.18 -15.46 10.36
N GLU A 72 -13.28 -14.55 9.39
CA GLU A 72 -12.46 -14.63 8.17
C GLU A 72 -10.96 -14.44 8.47
N LEU A 73 -10.61 -13.49 9.34
CA LEU A 73 -9.22 -13.29 9.79
C LEU A 73 -8.68 -14.52 10.54
N LYS A 74 -9.48 -15.15 11.40
CA LYS A 74 -9.09 -16.41 12.07
C LYS A 74 -8.85 -17.51 11.04
N ARG A 75 -9.75 -17.68 10.08
CA ARG A 75 -9.60 -18.66 9.00
C ARG A 75 -8.34 -18.41 8.18
N GLN A 76 -8.03 -17.13 7.86
CA GLN A 76 -6.80 -16.77 7.15
C GLN A 76 -5.56 -17.08 7.99
N ASN A 77 -5.59 -16.82 9.30
CA ASN A 77 -4.49 -17.18 10.20
C ASN A 77 -4.28 -18.72 10.24
N GLU A 78 -5.34 -19.51 10.38
CA GLU A 78 -5.22 -20.97 10.34
C GLU A 78 -4.62 -21.47 9.02
N ILE A 79 -5.05 -20.92 7.89
CA ILE A 79 -4.48 -21.27 6.57
C ILE A 79 -3.00 -20.87 6.48
N LEU A 80 -2.64 -19.71 7.03
CA LEU A 80 -1.24 -19.27 7.05
C LEU A 80 -0.38 -20.16 7.95
N GLU A 81 -0.88 -20.57 9.11
CA GLU A 81 -0.19 -21.50 10.01
C GLU A 81 0.04 -22.88 9.36
N LEU A 82 -0.98 -23.42 8.67
CA LEU A 82 -0.85 -24.67 7.90
C LEU A 82 0.24 -24.55 6.83
N LYS A 83 0.24 -23.44 6.06
CA LYS A 83 1.26 -23.19 5.03
C LYS A 83 2.65 -23.03 5.63
N LEU A 84 2.77 -22.37 6.78
CA LEU A 84 4.06 -22.27 7.50
C LEU A 84 4.55 -23.65 7.96
N GLY A 85 3.68 -24.50 8.46
CA GLY A 85 3.99 -25.89 8.79
C GLY A 85 4.52 -26.69 7.58
N GLU A 86 3.84 -26.60 6.45
CA GLU A 86 4.26 -27.23 5.19
C GLU A 86 5.62 -26.72 4.71
N LEU A 87 5.82 -25.41 4.71
CA LEU A 87 7.11 -24.79 4.34
C LEU A 87 8.23 -25.23 5.29
N SER A 88 7.95 -25.34 6.59
CA SER A 88 8.90 -25.85 7.57
C SER A 88 9.33 -27.28 7.27
N ASN A 89 8.38 -28.15 6.94
CA ASN A 89 8.65 -29.55 6.58
C ASN A 89 9.49 -29.63 5.30
N LEU A 90 9.11 -28.90 4.24
CA LEU A 90 9.88 -28.84 3.00
C LEU A 90 11.30 -28.29 3.21
N SER A 91 11.46 -27.29 4.07
CA SER A 91 12.76 -26.73 4.43
C SER A 91 13.62 -27.77 5.18
N HIS A 92 13.02 -28.53 6.10
CA HIS A 92 13.69 -29.60 6.81
C HIS A 92 14.15 -30.70 5.85
N GLU A 93 13.25 -31.19 4.99
CA GLU A 93 13.56 -32.20 3.96
C GLU A 93 14.69 -31.74 3.05
N ASN A 94 14.62 -30.50 2.55
CA ASN A 94 15.66 -29.93 1.69
C ASN A 94 17.02 -29.89 2.41
N ARG A 95 17.02 -29.55 3.71
CA ARG A 95 18.23 -29.54 4.53
C ARG A 95 18.81 -30.93 4.67
N VAL A 96 17.99 -31.94 4.96
CA VAL A 96 18.42 -33.34 5.09
C VAL A 96 19.01 -33.84 3.75
N LEU A 97 18.31 -33.59 2.63
CA LEU A 97 18.80 -33.97 1.30
C LEU A 97 20.15 -33.32 0.96
N ARG A 98 20.32 -32.04 1.28
CA ARG A 98 21.60 -31.32 1.11
C ARG A 98 22.72 -31.90 1.97
N GLN A 99 22.44 -32.28 3.21
CA GLN A 99 23.41 -32.92 4.07
C GLN A 99 23.86 -34.28 3.48
N GLN A 100 22.92 -35.08 3.00
CA GLN A 100 23.22 -36.35 2.32
C GLN A 100 24.12 -36.17 1.09
N LEU A 101 23.84 -35.10 0.31
CA LEU A 101 24.63 -34.77 -0.87
C LEU A 101 25.92 -33.98 -0.55
N LYS A 102 26.26 -33.77 0.75
CA LYS A 102 27.41 -32.98 1.21
C LYS A 102 27.46 -31.56 0.58
N ILE A 103 26.30 -30.99 0.29
CA ILE A 103 26.20 -29.61 -0.21
C ILE A 103 26.29 -28.67 0.99
N GLN A 104 27.15 -27.67 0.90
CA GLN A 104 27.27 -26.65 1.96
C GLN A 104 25.93 -25.93 2.17
N PRO A 105 25.54 -25.66 3.44
CA PRO A 105 24.34 -24.91 3.73
C PRO A 105 24.44 -23.49 3.13
N LYS A 106 23.34 -23.00 2.55
CA LYS A 106 23.27 -21.61 2.12
C LYS A 106 23.23 -20.71 3.36
N PRO A 107 23.85 -19.52 3.30
CA PRO A 107 23.74 -18.54 4.37
C PRO A 107 22.27 -18.22 4.66
N GLU A 108 21.91 -18.21 5.93
CA GLU A 108 20.60 -17.75 6.38
C GLU A 108 20.58 -16.23 6.39
N TRP A 109 19.82 -15.65 5.49
CA TRP A 109 19.64 -14.22 5.42
C TRP A 109 18.73 -13.72 6.54
N LYS A 110 19.25 -12.85 7.41
CA LYS A 110 18.50 -12.25 8.53
C LYS A 110 18.13 -10.81 8.18
N PRO A 111 16.84 -10.48 8.06
CA PRO A 111 16.42 -9.11 7.80
C PRO A 111 16.67 -8.22 9.02
N ARG A 112 17.35 -7.10 8.83
CA ARG A 112 17.54 -6.06 9.85
C ARG A 112 16.87 -4.77 9.37
N LEU A 113 16.01 -4.22 10.20
CA LEU A 113 15.33 -2.96 9.92
C LEU A 113 16.30 -1.78 10.07
N SER A 114 16.23 -0.83 9.16
CA SER A 114 17.01 0.40 9.15
C SER A 114 16.17 1.57 8.63
N ARG A 115 16.47 2.77 9.12
CA ARG A 115 15.79 4.00 8.68
C ARG A 115 16.59 4.70 7.59
N ILE A 116 15.86 5.35 6.70
CA ILE A 116 16.46 6.23 5.70
C ILE A 116 16.74 7.56 6.38
N VAL A 117 18.04 7.93 6.46
CA VAL A 117 18.52 9.17 7.10
C VAL A 117 18.92 10.26 6.12
N GLY A 118 19.00 9.93 4.83
CA GLY A 118 19.34 10.90 3.80
C GLY A 118 18.99 10.44 2.41
N ARG A 119 18.77 11.42 1.53
CA ARG A 119 18.60 11.23 0.09
C ARG A 119 19.41 12.33 -0.62
N ASP A 120 19.97 11.98 -1.77
CA ASP A 120 20.62 12.97 -2.63
C ASP A 120 19.52 13.80 -3.32
N PRO A 121 19.44 15.12 -3.10
CA PRO A 121 18.41 15.95 -3.72
C PRO A 121 18.48 15.97 -5.25
N SER A 122 19.67 15.81 -5.81
CA SER A 122 19.89 15.82 -7.27
C SER A 122 19.57 14.49 -7.93
N ASN A 123 19.64 13.38 -7.15
CA ASN A 123 19.48 12.00 -7.64
C ASN A 123 18.74 11.11 -6.64
N TRP A 124 17.65 11.64 -6.09
CA TRP A 124 16.88 10.98 -5.02
C TRP A 124 16.34 9.58 -5.37
N TRP A 125 16.28 9.23 -6.65
CA TRP A 125 15.86 7.92 -7.16
C TRP A 125 17.03 6.93 -7.33
N ARG A 126 18.28 7.40 -7.24
CA ARG A 126 19.48 6.56 -7.43
C ARG A 126 20.03 6.01 -6.14
N SER A 127 20.02 6.80 -5.07
CA SER A 127 20.61 6.35 -3.82
C SER A 127 19.89 6.91 -2.59
N ILE A 128 19.97 6.14 -1.51
CA ILE A 128 19.55 6.53 -0.16
C ILE A 128 20.67 6.25 0.83
N GLN A 129 20.68 6.98 1.95
CA GLN A 129 21.52 6.71 3.10
C GLN A 129 20.67 6.11 4.22
N ILE A 130 21.21 5.10 4.88
CA ILE A 130 20.58 4.37 5.98
C ILE A 130 21.42 4.48 7.25
N ASP A 131 20.80 4.31 8.42
CA ASP A 131 21.38 4.53 9.76
C ASP A 131 22.15 3.32 10.34
N ILE A 132 22.51 2.35 9.52
CA ILE A 132 23.37 1.22 9.90
C ILE A 132 24.61 1.16 9.01
N GLY A 133 25.72 0.69 9.58
CA GLY A 133 27.01 0.68 8.90
C GLY A 133 27.88 -0.54 9.22
N SER A 134 29.18 -0.41 9.01
CA SER A 134 30.14 -1.50 9.24
C SER A 134 30.20 -1.97 10.70
N SER A 135 29.98 -1.05 11.67
CA SER A 135 29.87 -1.41 13.09
C SER A 135 28.68 -2.33 13.39
N ASP A 136 27.68 -2.32 12.52
CA ASP A 136 26.51 -3.20 12.61
C ASP A 136 26.66 -4.49 11.81
N GLY A 137 27.82 -4.70 11.18
CA GLY A 137 28.11 -5.86 10.34
C GLY A 137 27.64 -5.71 8.88
N VAL A 138 27.25 -4.49 8.46
CA VAL A 138 26.87 -4.23 7.06
C VAL A 138 28.08 -4.32 6.17
N LYS A 139 27.96 -5.03 5.05
CA LYS A 139 28.98 -5.16 4.00
C LYS A 139 28.45 -4.62 2.68
N ILE A 140 29.37 -4.37 1.77
CA ILE A 140 29.02 -4.01 0.38
C ILE A 140 28.28 -5.18 -0.27
N ASP A 141 27.42 -4.87 -1.24
CA ASP A 141 26.61 -5.83 -2.02
C ASP A 141 25.47 -6.52 -1.25
N ILE A 142 25.25 -6.21 0.03
CA ILE A 142 24.11 -6.73 0.77
C ILE A 142 22.79 -6.23 0.15
N PRO A 143 21.81 -7.12 -0.10
CA PRO A 143 20.50 -6.76 -0.62
C PRO A 143 19.69 -5.91 0.36
N VAL A 144 18.96 -4.92 -0.17
CA VAL A 144 18.05 -4.08 0.59
C VAL A 144 16.64 -4.19 0.03
N MET A 145 15.67 -4.44 0.91
CA MET A 145 14.27 -4.68 0.59
C MET A 145 13.36 -3.65 1.26
N ALA A 146 12.20 -3.43 0.68
CA ALA A 146 11.11 -2.71 1.33
C ALA A 146 9.76 -3.19 0.77
N ASN A 147 8.71 -3.18 1.60
CA ASN A 147 7.36 -3.56 1.20
C ASN A 147 7.28 -4.89 0.42
N GLY A 148 8.10 -5.88 0.80
CA GLY A 148 8.13 -7.21 0.17
C GLY A 148 8.83 -7.29 -1.18
N GLY A 149 9.51 -6.22 -1.63
CA GLY A 149 10.28 -6.19 -2.87
C GLY A 149 11.71 -5.73 -2.69
N LEU A 150 12.58 -6.10 -3.64
CA LEU A 150 13.94 -5.61 -3.71
C LEU A 150 13.93 -4.13 -4.12
N ILE A 151 14.72 -3.31 -3.43
CA ILE A 151 14.89 -1.90 -3.79
C ILE A 151 16.29 -1.54 -4.23
N GLY A 152 17.29 -2.35 -3.88
CA GLY A 152 18.68 -2.08 -4.23
C GLY A 152 19.68 -2.93 -3.46
N ARG A 153 20.93 -2.46 -3.43
CA ARG A 153 22.04 -3.07 -2.67
C ARG A 153 22.90 -2.03 -1.99
N ILE A 154 23.62 -2.44 -0.95
CA ILE A 154 24.63 -1.60 -0.32
C ILE A 154 25.76 -1.35 -1.32
N GLN A 155 26.01 -0.09 -1.62
CA GLN A 155 27.11 0.36 -2.51
C GLN A 155 28.36 0.74 -1.73
N GLU A 156 28.15 1.46 -0.62
CA GLU A 156 29.22 1.94 0.25
C GLU A 156 28.79 1.75 1.71
N THR A 157 29.75 1.42 2.56
CA THR A 157 29.52 1.34 4.00
C THR A 157 30.52 2.18 4.76
N TYR A 158 29.99 2.96 5.71
CA TYR A 158 30.73 3.76 6.68
C TYR A 158 30.52 3.17 8.08
N GLN A 159 31.15 3.74 9.09
CA GLN A 159 31.06 3.19 10.44
C GLN A 159 29.63 3.03 10.97
N HIS A 160 28.79 4.05 10.84
CA HIS A 160 27.41 4.07 11.36
C HIS A 160 26.35 4.37 10.29
N ARG A 161 26.73 4.38 9.03
CA ARG A 161 25.84 4.65 7.90
C ARG A 161 26.25 3.83 6.71
N SER A 162 25.30 3.60 5.80
CA SER A 162 25.58 2.97 4.52
C SER A 162 24.83 3.70 3.40
N ARG A 163 25.41 3.67 2.20
CA ARG A 163 24.77 4.14 0.98
C ARG A 163 24.21 2.94 0.23
N VAL A 164 22.94 3.02 -0.13
CA VAL A 164 22.25 2.01 -0.92
C VAL A 164 22.10 2.53 -2.35
N ALA A 165 22.59 1.77 -3.33
CA ALA A 165 22.26 2.00 -4.73
C ALA A 165 20.88 1.39 -5.00
N LEU A 166 19.93 2.19 -5.46
CA LEU A 166 18.58 1.78 -5.80
C LEU A 166 18.51 1.15 -7.19
N LEU A 167 17.43 0.43 -7.50
CA LEU A 167 17.19 -0.18 -8.80
C LEU A 167 17.12 0.83 -9.97
N GLY A 168 16.90 2.11 -9.65
CA GLY A 168 16.99 3.22 -10.61
C GLY A 168 18.41 3.71 -10.90
N ASP A 169 19.43 3.19 -10.24
CA ASP A 169 20.83 3.54 -10.50
C ASP A 169 21.42 2.63 -11.58
N PRO A 170 22.08 3.18 -12.64
CA PRO A 170 22.74 2.36 -13.66
C PRO A 170 23.83 1.42 -13.13
N VAL A 171 24.40 1.73 -11.95
CA VAL A 171 25.38 0.87 -11.26
C VAL A 171 24.71 -0.35 -10.61
N CYS A 172 23.41 -0.26 -10.31
CA CYS A 172 22.68 -1.35 -9.69
C CYS A 172 22.14 -2.33 -10.73
N ARG A 173 23.00 -3.24 -11.20
CA ARG A 173 22.63 -4.32 -12.10
C ARG A 173 22.36 -5.60 -11.33
N ILE A 174 21.22 -6.26 -11.61
CA ILE A 174 20.76 -7.43 -10.86
C ILE A 174 20.37 -8.53 -11.82
N SER A 175 20.90 -9.72 -11.57
CA SER A 175 20.46 -10.91 -12.31
C SER A 175 19.06 -11.32 -11.87
N ALA A 176 18.12 -11.33 -12.79
CA ALA A 176 16.71 -11.57 -12.54
C ALA A 176 16.17 -12.72 -13.41
N THR A 177 15.13 -13.37 -12.91
CA THR A 177 14.47 -14.50 -13.58
C THR A 177 12.96 -14.26 -13.63
N ILE A 178 12.34 -14.54 -14.76
CA ILE A 178 10.90 -14.52 -14.95
C ILE A 178 10.31 -15.78 -14.30
N ALA A 179 9.26 -15.63 -13.50
CA ALA A 179 8.69 -16.73 -12.73
C ALA A 179 8.12 -17.84 -13.63
N GLU A 180 7.44 -17.46 -14.69
CA GLU A 180 6.67 -18.32 -15.57
C GLU A 180 7.57 -19.08 -16.55
N THR A 181 8.42 -18.36 -17.28
CA THR A 181 9.26 -18.93 -18.33
C THR A 181 10.60 -19.46 -17.83
N LYS A 182 11.04 -19.09 -16.61
CA LYS A 182 12.36 -19.38 -16.03
C LYS A 182 13.53 -18.76 -16.82
N GLU A 183 13.24 -17.91 -17.77
CA GLU A 183 14.25 -17.16 -18.50
C GLU A 183 14.92 -16.14 -17.60
N SER A 184 16.21 -15.93 -17.79
CA SER A 184 16.99 -15.01 -16.97
C SER A 184 17.51 -13.86 -17.82
N GLY A 185 17.58 -12.68 -17.21
CA GLY A 185 18.13 -11.48 -17.78
C GLY A 185 18.83 -10.63 -16.74
N VAL A 186 19.28 -9.46 -17.13
CA VAL A 186 19.88 -8.47 -16.23
C VAL A 186 18.94 -7.29 -16.11
N LEU A 187 18.46 -7.05 -14.89
CA LEU A 187 17.71 -5.84 -14.55
C LEU A 187 18.69 -4.68 -14.46
N SER A 188 18.38 -3.60 -15.15
CA SER A 188 19.10 -2.34 -15.13
C SER A 188 18.12 -1.19 -15.01
N SER A 189 18.60 0.00 -14.65
CA SER A 189 17.77 1.19 -14.72
C SER A 189 17.35 1.48 -16.14
N ASN A 190 16.14 2.00 -16.31
CA ASN A 190 15.72 2.56 -17.58
C ASN A 190 16.55 3.83 -17.87
N GLY A 191 17.51 3.75 -18.78
CA GLY A 191 18.32 4.88 -19.23
C GLY A 191 17.53 5.93 -20.04
N GLY A 192 16.22 5.74 -20.18
CA GLY A 192 15.35 6.62 -20.95
C GLY A 192 15.01 7.94 -20.27
N THR A 193 14.48 8.86 -21.06
CA THR A 193 14.21 10.28 -20.75
C THR A 193 13.05 10.49 -19.74
N ILE A 194 12.36 9.46 -19.32
CA ILE A 194 11.20 9.56 -18.42
C ILE A 194 11.62 9.12 -17.02
N PHE A 195 11.68 10.09 -16.10
CA PHE A 195 12.01 9.87 -14.69
C PHE A 195 10.87 9.21 -13.92
N ASP A 196 10.53 7.97 -14.24
CA ASP A 196 9.69 7.16 -13.36
C ASP A 196 10.60 6.23 -12.53
N PRO A 197 10.78 6.51 -11.23
CA PRO A 197 11.64 5.72 -10.34
C PRO A 197 11.09 4.31 -10.10
N THR A 198 9.92 4.01 -10.60
CA THR A 198 9.26 2.70 -10.50
C THR A 198 9.43 1.86 -11.76
N LEU A 199 10.16 2.35 -12.77
CA LEU A 199 10.44 1.64 -14.01
C LEU A 199 11.90 1.18 -14.07
N ALA A 200 12.10 -0.02 -14.58
CA ALA A 200 13.39 -0.62 -14.88
C ALA A 200 13.30 -1.40 -16.20
N GLU A 201 14.43 -1.82 -16.72
CA GLU A 201 14.51 -2.68 -17.91
C GLU A 201 15.14 -4.01 -17.57
N LEU A 202 14.54 -5.09 -18.07
CA LEU A 202 15.14 -6.43 -18.07
C LEU A 202 15.75 -6.67 -19.43
N LEU A 203 17.07 -6.76 -19.48
CA LEU A 203 17.89 -6.87 -20.66
C LEU A 203 18.33 -8.31 -20.92
N TYR A 204 18.75 -8.60 -22.15
CA TYR A 204 19.33 -9.88 -22.57
C TYR A 204 18.37 -11.06 -22.47
N LEU A 205 17.09 -10.85 -22.70
CA LEU A 205 16.14 -11.95 -22.89
C LEU A 205 16.33 -12.57 -24.29
N PRO A 206 16.07 -13.87 -24.45
CA PRO A 206 16.08 -14.53 -25.79
C PRO A 206 15.06 -13.87 -26.71
N VAL A 207 15.39 -13.75 -27.99
CA VAL A 207 14.44 -13.23 -29.00
C VAL A 207 13.18 -14.11 -29.10
N SER A 208 13.30 -15.41 -28.85
CA SER A 208 12.19 -16.35 -28.78
C SER A 208 11.48 -16.41 -27.43
N THR A 209 11.64 -15.38 -26.58
CA THR A 209 11.04 -15.37 -25.26
C THR A 209 9.54 -15.60 -25.31
N LYS A 210 9.03 -16.40 -24.37
CA LYS A 210 7.60 -16.63 -24.15
C LYS A 210 7.02 -15.74 -23.06
N ALA A 211 7.82 -14.82 -22.53
CA ALA A 211 7.39 -13.86 -21.51
C ALA A 211 6.24 -12.99 -21.99
N ARG A 212 5.39 -12.57 -21.06
CA ARG A 212 4.20 -11.74 -21.33
C ARG A 212 4.11 -10.58 -20.35
N ALA A 213 3.38 -9.55 -20.74
CA ALA A 213 3.00 -8.50 -19.81
C ALA A 213 2.22 -9.09 -18.63
N GLY A 214 2.59 -8.71 -17.41
CA GLY A 214 2.04 -9.24 -16.16
C GLY A 214 2.89 -10.30 -15.47
N ASP A 215 3.83 -10.95 -16.18
CA ASP A 215 4.71 -11.96 -15.61
C ASP A 215 5.57 -11.37 -14.50
N LYS A 216 5.72 -12.12 -13.41
CA LYS A 216 6.46 -11.68 -12.22
C LYS A 216 7.95 -11.94 -12.38
N ILE A 217 8.75 -11.03 -11.85
CA ILE A 217 10.21 -11.08 -11.90
C ILE A 217 10.76 -11.20 -10.48
N TYR A 218 11.74 -12.11 -10.33
CA TYR A 218 12.43 -12.38 -9.07
C TYR A 218 13.95 -12.37 -9.28
N THR A 219 14.72 -12.20 -8.22
CA THR A 219 16.17 -12.39 -8.26
C THR A 219 16.49 -13.83 -8.64
N SER A 220 17.44 -14.03 -9.56
CA SER A 220 17.84 -15.37 -10.04
C SER A 220 18.76 -16.10 -9.05
N GLY A 221 19.49 -15.36 -8.22
CA GLY A 221 20.56 -15.88 -7.38
C GLY A 221 21.89 -16.10 -8.12
N PHE A 222 22.00 -15.73 -9.40
CA PHE A 222 23.27 -15.76 -10.11
C PHE A 222 24.22 -14.67 -9.60
N GLY A 223 25.50 -15.00 -9.48
CA GLY A 223 26.52 -14.08 -8.96
C GLY A 223 26.60 -14.05 -7.43
N GLU A 224 25.78 -14.85 -6.72
CA GLU A 224 25.80 -15.03 -5.25
C GLU A 224 25.63 -13.78 -4.38
N VAL A 225 25.45 -12.60 -5.02
CA VAL A 225 25.22 -11.31 -4.35
C VAL A 225 23.81 -11.24 -3.77
N PHE A 226 22.84 -11.79 -4.48
CA PHE A 226 21.45 -11.75 -4.09
C PHE A 226 20.91 -13.16 -3.82
N PRO A 227 20.16 -13.38 -2.72
CA PRO A 227 19.42 -14.63 -2.58
C PRO A 227 18.41 -14.76 -3.71
N ARG A 228 18.20 -15.99 -4.18
CA ARG A 228 17.19 -16.29 -5.20
C ARG A 228 15.79 -16.11 -4.65
N GLY A 229 14.88 -15.53 -5.45
CA GLY A 229 13.46 -15.51 -5.15
C GLY A 229 12.96 -14.23 -4.48
N ILE A 230 13.79 -13.17 -4.38
CA ILE A 230 13.29 -11.86 -3.95
C ILE A 230 12.47 -11.25 -5.09
N HIS A 231 11.24 -10.83 -4.78
CA HIS A 231 10.36 -10.19 -5.74
C HIS A 231 10.93 -8.83 -6.18
N ILE A 232 10.95 -8.58 -7.48
CA ILE A 232 11.45 -7.32 -8.07
C ILE A 232 10.27 -6.50 -8.62
N GLY A 233 9.39 -7.13 -9.38
CA GLY A 233 8.30 -6.46 -10.05
C GLY A 233 7.59 -7.34 -11.07
N LYS A 234 7.00 -6.70 -12.06
CA LYS A 234 6.29 -7.37 -13.16
C LYS A 234 6.60 -6.73 -14.51
N ILE A 235 6.55 -7.52 -15.57
CA ILE A 235 6.71 -7.06 -16.95
C ILE A 235 5.52 -6.17 -17.32
N LEU A 236 5.80 -5.00 -17.89
CA LEU A 236 4.80 -4.11 -18.47
C LEU A 236 4.65 -4.36 -19.97
N ALA A 237 5.76 -4.40 -20.68
CA ALA A 237 5.81 -4.58 -22.11
C ALA A 237 7.12 -5.24 -22.52
N LEU A 238 7.11 -5.90 -23.67
CA LEU A 238 8.28 -6.43 -24.33
C LEU A 238 8.63 -5.53 -25.51
N GLU A 239 9.89 -5.23 -25.67
CA GLU A 239 10.42 -4.39 -26.73
C GLU A 239 11.38 -5.22 -27.58
N ASN A 240 10.94 -5.54 -28.78
CA ASN A 240 11.76 -6.19 -29.80
C ASN A 240 12.21 -5.15 -30.80
N THR A 241 13.48 -4.79 -30.79
CA THR A 241 14.05 -3.93 -31.83
C THR A 241 14.43 -4.81 -33.02
N SER A 242 13.92 -4.47 -34.21
CA SER A 242 14.25 -5.18 -35.42
C SER A 242 15.76 -5.14 -35.66
N GLY A 243 16.41 -6.30 -35.64
CA GLY A 243 17.88 -6.43 -35.82
C GLY A 243 18.66 -6.71 -34.53
N ASP A 244 18.05 -6.63 -33.35
CA ASP A 244 18.70 -7.00 -32.10
C ASP A 244 18.70 -8.54 -31.90
N LEU A 245 19.81 -9.05 -31.34
CA LEU A 245 19.96 -10.47 -30.97
C LEU A 245 19.27 -10.82 -29.65
N THR A 246 18.71 -9.82 -28.94
CA THR A 246 18.06 -9.97 -27.62
C THR A 246 16.82 -9.10 -27.52
N THR A 247 15.88 -9.55 -26.72
CA THR A 247 14.66 -8.83 -26.37
C THR A 247 14.88 -8.08 -25.07
N LYS A 248 14.28 -6.89 -24.96
CA LYS A 248 14.18 -6.12 -23.71
C LYS A 248 12.77 -6.16 -23.18
N ALA A 249 12.62 -6.08 -21.87
CA ALA A 249 11.32 -5.94 -21.23
C ALA A 249 11.30 -4.74 -20.30
N SER A 250 10.30 -3.87 -20.45
CA SER A 250 10.01 -2.82 -19.48
C SER A 250 9.37 -3.43 -18.24
N VAL A 251 9.86 -3.09 -17.07
CA VAL A 251 9.50 -3.68 -15.78
C VAL A 251 8.96 -2.60 -14.85
N LYS A 252 7.77 -2.85 -14.28
CA LYS A 252 7.25 -2.06 -13.15
C LYS A 252 7.75 -2.68 -11.86
N LEU A 253 8.52 -1.91 -11.09
CA LEU A 253 9.03 -2.33 -9.79
C LEU A 253 7.88 -2.54 -8.79
N ALA A 254 8.03 -3.51 -7.90
CA ALA A 254 7.05 -3.83 -6.86
C ALA A 254 6.92 -2.71 -5.83
N THR A 255 7.99 -1.96 -5.62
CA THR A 255 8.09 -0.93 -4.59
C THR A 255 8.50 0.40 -5.20
N ASN A 256 7.82 1.47 -4.79
CA ASN A 256 8.22 2.83 -5.13
C ASN A 256 9.30 3.31 -4.15
N PRO A 257 10.55 3.48 -4.58
CA PRO A 257 11.64 3.86 -3.67
C PRO A 257 11.52 5.28 -3.12
N SER A 258 10.67 6.11 -3.72
CA SER A 258 10.49 7.51 -3.32
C SER A 258 9.70 7.69 -2.02
N LEU A 259 8.82 6.74 -1.70
CA LEU A 259 7.89 6.83 -0.57
C LEU A 259 8.37 6.05 0.67
N LEU A 260 9.62 5.60 0.68
CA LEU A 260 10.16 4.78 1.76
C LEU A 260 10.74 5.63 2.87
N ASN A 261 10.45 5.26 4.12
CA ASN A 261 11.07 5.79 5.33
C ASN A 261 11.97 4.75 6.01
N GLU A 262 11.66 3.46 5.83
CA GLU A 262 12.37 2.34 6.43
C GLU A 262 12.63 1.25 5.40
N VAL A 263 13.70 0.52 5.60
CA VAL A 263 14.14 -0.56 4.70
C VAL A 263 14.65 -1.76 5.50
N TRP A 264 14.63 -2.93 4.90
CA TRP A 264 15.16 -4.16 5.44
C TRP A 264 16.47 -4.51 4.76
N VAL A 265 17.54 -4.61 5.52
CA VAL A 265 18.86 -5.04 5.05
C VAL A 265 19.01 -6.52 5.33
N LEU A 266 19.22 -7.34 4.30
CA LEU A 266 19.35 -8.80 4.42
C LEU A 266 20.78 -9.16 4.81
N MET A 267 21.04 -9.30 6.10
CA MET A 267 22.36 -9.71 6.61
C MET A 267 22.59 -11.20 6.34
N PRO A 268 23.81 -11.62 5.87
CA PRO A 268 24.17 -13.02 5.64
C PRO A 268 24.37 -13.80 6.91
#